data_55fe06b88b6be9d36552a9a1bd9809dc
#
_entry.id   55fe06b88b6be9d36552a9a1bd9809dc
#
_cell.length_a   1.000
_cell.length_b   1.000
_cell.length_c   1.000
_cell.angle_alpha   90.00
_cell.angle_beta   90.00
_cell.angle_gamma   90.00
#
_symmetry.space_group_name_H-M   'P 1'
#
loop_
_entity.id
_entity.type
_entity.pdbx_description
1 polymer ?
#
loop_
_entity_poly.entity_id
_entity_poly.type
_entity_poly.pdbx_seq_one_letter_code
_entity_poly.pdbx_strand_id
1 'polypeptide(L)'
;MLPQRGSITDFASLLPLAGASDAQELAERMSKLADRLRNAPLTRDGNALFDMAAQALSDLPPDPVSADRVMCLLFIARHGIYSGNAYAGLEPATQAVAMSGRLGDQHLRAKALKVLGAVYQESGSYPDTVSALTGALQAAREADDVTQESNILTNLGLAHQNAGRYNEAVPCYERAIELAEGDAGDPTENAVARTAALCNLALAHLHLRDFAAGIAAAERAVESLGQPASGHDRMVRTMVECSYARLLMELRNLPRARERVALARQFAEGATTLAQLFVEMTQGLAEVHDPATRDIGLSRLQKAVNESRRGVPSALRDALTMIVRGYEVAGQPNAALVYLHEVIQLNGDHRVHQVLQHHRRHVAKVTRNLDQRARVVLEQKKQELRFQRLSMDVLRECMQVLEKNTVAAELHDDETGEHCYRVGALAKELALRKGMDDEMCTLIDLSARLHDIGKLRVPDAILLKPGRLTAGERLIMTQHCEQGWELIGEGGLKQLFLAQEIALNHHERWDGTGYPNRRQGTMIPLAARVAALADVFDALTHRRCYKHAWSVEDALREIGRLRGSHFDPELTDLFLELVPQLQARHPDLDAYLGAEARKNDFVADRARIARELKRGMDNFDLRR
;
A
#
# COMPACT_ATOMS: atom_id res chain seq x y z
N MET A 1 -0.57 0.80 43.48
CA MET A 1 0.86 0.46 43.33
C MET A 1 1.08 0.15 41.88
N LEU A 2 1.77 1.02 41.14
CA LEU A 2 2.16 0.76 39.73
C LEU A 2 3.21 -0.37 39.77
N PRO A 3 3.12 -1.39 38.88
CA PRO A 3 4.16 -2.39 38.79
C PRO A 3 5.46 -1.72 38.34
N GLN A 4 6.56 -2.05 39.05
CA GLN A 4 7.89 -1.55 38.76
C GLN A 4 8.27 -1.75 37.30
N ARG A 5 8.78 -0.71 36.68
CA ARG A 5 9.39 -0.73 35.34
C ARG A 5 10.54 -1.75 35.33
N GLY A 6 10.29 -2.94 34.79
CA GLY A 6 11.36 -3.87 34.46
C GLY A 6 12.34 -3.17 33.53
N SER A 7 13.60 -3.07 33.91
CA SER A 7 14.59 -2.35 33.11
C SER A 7 14.85 -3.07 31.75
N ILE A 8 15.23 -2.32 30.74
CA ILE A 8 15.66 -2.86 29.42
C ILE A 8 16.80 -3.89 29.60
N THR A 9 17.60 -3.75 30.66
CA THR A 9 18.67 -4.68 31.07
C THR A 9 18.16 -6.07 31.45
N ASP A 10 17.00 -6.19 32.11
CA ASP A 10 16.39 -7.49 32.41
C ASP A 10 15.85 -8.20 31.16
N PHE A 11 15.49 -7.44 30.14
CA PHE A 11 15.03 -7.98 28.87
C PHE A 11 16.20 -8.53 28.02
N ALA A 12 17.33 -7.84 28.03
CA ALA A 12 18.55 -8.30 27.34
C ALA A 12 19.05 -9.66 27.88
N SER A 13 18.69 -10.03 29.13
CA SER A 13 19.03 -11.35 29.70
C SER A 13 18.24 -12.52 29.10
N LEU A 14 17.08 -12.25 28.47
CA LEU A 14 16.28 -13.25 27.73
C LEU A 14 16.77 -13.49 26.31
N LEU A 15 17.64 -12.62 25.80
CA LEU A 15 18.22 -12.69 24.46
C LEU A 15 19.73 -13.00 24.56
N PRO A 16 20.35 -13.69 23.60
CA PRO A 16 19.74 -14.23 22.38
C PRO A 16 18.99 -15.54 22.62
N LEU A 17 17.81 -15.69 21.97
CA LEU A 17 17.01 -16.93 22.04
C LEU A 17 17.77 -18.12 21.44
N ALA A 18 18.59 -17.87 20.41
CA ALA A 18 19.44 -18.87 19.75
C ALA A 18 20.54 -19.44 20.67
N GLY A 19 20.81 -18.82 21.84
CA GLY A 19 21.76 -19.28 22.82
C GLY A 19 21.17 -20.23 23.88
N ALA A 20 19.92 -20.69 23.74
CA ALA A 20 19.35 -21.70 24.63
C ALA A 20 20.07 -23.05 24.46
N SER A 21 20.41 -23.69 25.56
CA SER A 21 21.18 -24.93 25.56
C SER A 21 20.38 -26.14 25.08
N ASP A 22 19.06 -26.09 25.25
CA ASP A 22 18.12 -27.14 24.81
C ASP A 22 16.72 -26.57 24.51
N ALA A 23 15.82 -27.46 24.05
CA ALA A 23 14.45 -27.09 23.68
C ALA A 23 13.60 -26.64 24.89
N GLN A 24 13.89 -27.11 26.09
CA GLN A 24 13.14 -26.76 27.28
C GLN A 24 13.50 -25.34 27.73
N GLU A 25 14.79 -24.99 27.73
CA GLU A 25 15.25 -23.63 28.03
C GLU A 25 14.70 -22.61 26.97
N LEU A 26 14.68 -23.00 25.71
CA LEU A 26 14.08 -22.15 24.65
C LEU A 26 12.59 -21.90 24.93
N ALA A 27 11.82 -22.94 25.26
CA ALA A 27 10.40 -22.81 25.59
C ALA A 27 10.17 -21.90 26.80
N GLU A 28 10.98 -22.03 27.85
CA GLU A 28 10.88 -21.16 29.04
C GLU A 28 11.22 -19.70 28.74
N ARG A 29 12.26 -19.45 27.96
CA ARG A 29 12.61 -18.09 27.51
C ARG A 29 11.51 -17.49 26.62
N MET A 30 10.91 -18.28 25.74
CA MET A 30 9.81 -17.87 24.87
C MET A 30 8.56 -17.49 25.67
N SER A 31 8.18 -18.28 26.66
CA SER A 31 7.04 -17.99 27.54
C SER A 31 7.25 -16.69 28.32
N LYS A 32 8.44 -16.50 28.92
CA LYS A 32 8.81 -15.24 29.60
C LYS A 32 8.80 -14.03 28.65
N LEU A 33 9.24 -14.22 27.39
CA LEU A 33 9.20 -13.17 26.37
C LEU A 33 7.75 -12.80 26.03
N ALA A 34 6.88 -13.79 25.82
CA ALA A 34 5.47 -13.56 25.52
C ALA A 34 4.77 -12.78 26.64
N ASP A 35 5.02 -13.12 27.89
CA ASP A 35 4.45 -12.42 29.04
C ASP A 35 4.95 -10.98 29.15
N ARG A 36 6.20 -10.73 28.84
CA ARG A 36 6.75 -9.37 28.84
C ARG A 36 6.19 -8.52 27.71
N LEU A 37 6.10 -9.06 26.50
CA LEU A 37 5.50 -8.37 25.35
C LEU A 37 4.01 -8.07 25.57
N ARG A 38 3.29 -8.98 26.26
CA ARG A 38 1.88 -8.76 26.64
C ARG A 38 1.71 -7.53 27.53
N ASN A 39 2.63 -7.30 28.46
CA ASN A 39 2.57 -6.23 29.44
C ASN A 39 3.36 -4.98 29.03
N ALA A 40 4.02 -4.99 27.88
CA ALA A 40 4.79 -3.85 27.40
C ALA A 40 3.88 -2.70 26.96
N PRO A 41 4.28 -1.44 27.22
CA PRO A 41 3.49 -0.30 26.77
C PRO A 41 3.52 -0.20 25.23
N LEU A 42 2.33 -0.07 24.62
CA LEU A 42 2.17 0.14 23.17
C LEU A 42 2.41 1.62 22.83
N THR A 43 3.60 2.14 23.15
CA THR A 43 4.02 3.53 22.95
C THR A 43 5.35 3.55 22.20
N ARG A 44 5.75 4.72 21.69
CA ARG A 44 7.06 4.89 21.04
C ARG A 44 8.24 4.47 21.92
N ASP A 45 8.13 4.60 23.23
CA ASP A 45 9.19 4.20 24.17
C ASP A 45 9.34 2.67 24.26
N GLY A 46 8.32 1.92 23.87
CA GLY A 46 8.37 0.46 23.76
C GLY A 46 9.03 -0.07 22.48
N ASN A 47 9.29 0.78 21.46
CA ASN A 47 9.78 0.34 20.15
C ASN A 47 11.05 -0.53 20.27
N ALA A 48 12.03 -0.12 21.05
CA ALA A 48 13.28 -0.86 21.20
C ALA A 48 13.07 -2.30 21.72
N LEU A 49 12.09 -2.51 22.60
CA LEU A 49 11.75 -3.84 23.13
C LEU A 49 11.20 -4.74 22.02
N PHE A 50 10.25 -4.20 21.22
CA PHE A 50 9.63 -4.97 20.15
C PHE A 50 10.59 -5.22 18.98
N ASP A 51 11.48 -4.26 18.66
CA ASP A 51 12.51 -4.41 17.64
C ASP A 51 13.53 -5.50 18.04
N MET A 52 13.99 -5.50 19.29
CA MET A 52 14.88 -6.54 19.80
C MET A 52 14.21 -7.92 19.81
N ALA A 53 12.92 -8.00 20.17
CA ALA A 53 12.16 -9.25 20.15
C ALA A 53 11.99 -9.75 18.70
N ALA A 54 11.68 -8.87 17.75
CA ALA A 54 11.54 -9.21 16.34
C ALA A 54 12.84 -9.77 15.77
N GLN A 55 13.97 -9.11 16.06
CA GLN A 55 15.30 -9.59 15.64
C GLN A 55 15.61 -10.97 16.23
N ALA A 56 15.42 -11.13 17.54
CA ALA A 56 15.71 -12.40 18.20
C ALA A 56 14.85 -13.57 17.69
N LEU A 57 13.60 -13.30 17.30
CA LEU A 57 12.72 -14.31 16.68
C LEU A 57 13.10 -14.61 15.23
N SER A 58 13.63 -13.64 14.49
CA SER A 58 14.09 -13.85 13.11
C SER A 58 15.34 -14.71 13.05
N ASP A 59 16.18 -14.67 14.08
CA ASP A 59 17.42 -15.46 14.17
C ASP A 59 17.16 -16.93 14.52
N LEU A 60 15.93 -17.27 14.94
CA LEU A 60 15.56 -18.65 15.27
C LEU A 60 15.22 -19.46 14.02
N PRO A 61 15.61 -20.76 13.99
CA PRO A 61 15.19 -21.66 12.94
C PRO A 61 13.65 -21.78 12.90
N PRO A 62 13.06 -22.18 11.74
CA PRO A 62 11.61 -22.35 11.59
C PRO A 62 10.97 -23.31 12.59
N ASP A 63 11.75 -24.26 13.11
CA ASP A 63 11.35 -25.24 14.10
C ASP A 63 12.19 -25.08 15.38
N PRO A 64 11.65 -25.37 16.58
CA PRO A 64 10.29 -25.83 16.84
C PRO A 64 9.24 -24.71 16.79
N VAL A 65 8.01 -25.05 16.40
CA VAL A 65 6.84 -24.18 16.49
C VAL A 65 6.22 -24.31 17.86
N SER A 66 5.92 -23.18 18.51
CA SER A 66 5.22 -23.16 19.81
C SER A 66 4.15 -22.08 19.85
N ALA A 67 3.15 -22.24 20.71
CA ALA A 67 2.10 -21.25 20.93
C ALA A 67 2.70 -19.90 21.41
N ASP A 68 3.69 -19.93 22.32
CA ASP A 68 4.35 -18.73 22.82
C ASP A 68 5.08 -17.96 21.71
N ARG A 69 5.71 -18.68 20.76
CA ARG A 69 6.34 -18.04 19.58
C ARG A 69 5.30 -17.34 18.72
N VAL A 70 4.16 -17.98 18.49
CA VAL A 70 3.05 -17.35 17.77
C VAL A 70 2.56 -16.11 18.53
N MET A 71 2.37 -16.20 19.83
CA MET A 71 1.94 -15.06 20.65
C MET A 71 2.95 -13.90 20.63
N CYS A 72 4.25 -14.16 20.70
CA CYS A 72 5.28 -13.13 20.55
C CYS A 72 5.16 -12.41 19.21
N LEU A 73 5.03 -13.15 18.11
CA LEU A 73 4.84 -12.60 16.77
C LEU A 73 3.57 -11.72 16.67
N LEU A 74 2.47 -12.15 17.32
CA LEU A 74 1.23 -11.37 17.37
C LEU A 74 1.37 -10.08 18.17
N PHE A 75 2.12 -10.08 19.27
CA PHE A 75 2.38 -8.85 20.03
C PHE A 75 3.24 -7.88 19.23
N ILE A 76 4.27 -8.36 18.52
CA ILE A 76 5.10 -7.54 17.63
C ILE A 76 4.25 -6.96 16.49
N ALA A 77 3.42 -7.76 15.86
CA ALA A 77 2.54 -7.30 14.79
C ALA A 77 1.57 -6.20 15.28
N ARG A 78 0.95 -6.39 16.45
CA ARG A 78 0.08 -5.39 17.07
C ARG A 78 0.84 -4.11 17.42
N HIS A 79 2.07 -4.22 17.92
CA HIS A 79 2.90 -3.04 18.18
C HIS A 79 3.13 -2.23 16.91
N GLY A 80 3.41 -2.87 15.77
CA GLY A 80 3.52 -2.22 14.46
C GLY A 80 2.29 -1.36 14.13
N ILE A 81 1.08 -1.89 14.39
CA ILE A 81 -0.18 -1.15 14.18
C ILE A 81 -0.22 0.10 15.07
N TYR A 82 0.00 -0.05 16.38
CA TYR A 82 -0.13 1.05 17.34
C TYR A 82 0.97 2.10 17.24
N SER A 83 2.16 1.72 16.77
CA SER A 83 3.26 2.66 16.50
C SER A 83 3.11 3.45 15.19
N GLY A 84 2.07 3.14 14.39
CA GLY A 84 1.82 3.77 13.10
C GLY A 84 2.68 3.20 11.96
N ASN A 85 3.36 2.07 12.20
CA ASN A 85 4.12 1.33 11.18
C ASN A 85 3.51 -0.06 10.98
N ALA A 86 2.28 -0.10 10.45
CA ALA A 86 1.55 -1.34 10.22
C ALA A 86 2.32 -2.34 9.34
N TYR A 87 3.15 -1.84 8.41
CA TYR A 87 3.97 -2.69 7.54
C TYR A 87 4.99 -3.54 8.31
N ALA A 88 5.56 -3.01 9.39
CA ALA A 88 6.45 -3.79 10.25
C ALA A 88 5.72 -4.98 10.92
N GLY A 89 4.40 -4.88 11.08
CA GLY A 89 3.56 -5.95 11.62
C GLY A 89 3.21 -7.06 10.63
N LEU A 90 3.41 -6.85 9.33
CA LEU A 90 2.89 -7.76 8.31
C LEU A 90 3.63 -9.09 8.28
N GLU A 91 4.95 -9.08 8.32
CA GLU A 91 5.75 -10.31 8.34
C GLU A 91 5.52 -11.13 9.62
N PRO A 92 5.61 -10.55 10.84
CA PRO A 92 5.27 -11.28 12.07
C PRO A 92 3.86 -11.86 12.07
N ALA A 93 2.84 -11.11 11.63
CA ALA A 93 1.48 -11.61 11.57
C ALA A 93 1.34 -12.80 10.60
N THR A 94 2.03 -12.74 9.47
CA THR A 94 2.03 -13.83 8.49
C THR A 94 2.70 -15.08 9.01
N GLN A 95 3.86 -14.94 9.65
CA GLN A 95 4.56 -16.05 10.29
C GLN A 95 3.68 -16.68 11.37
N ALA A 96 2.98 -15.85 12.18
CA ALA A 96 2.04 -16.32 13.19
C ALA A 96 0.90 -17.16 12.59
N VAL A 97 0.31 -16.73 11.45
CA VAL A 97 -0.71 -17.49 10.74
C VAL A 97 -0.17 -18.83 10.24
N ALA A 98 1.01 -18.84 9.64
CA ALA A 98 1.63 -20.05 9.15
C ALA A 98 1.94 -21.04 10.29
N MET A 99 2.48 -20.55 11.40
CA MET A 99 2.82 -21.37 12.57
C MET A 99 1.59 -21.91 13.29
N SER A 100 0.55 -21.09 13.48
CA SER A 100 -0.71 -21.57 14.11
C SER A 100 -1.40 -22.65 13.26
N GLY A 101 -1.31 -22.57 11.93
CA GLY A 101 -1.78 -23.64 11.03
C GLY A 101 -1.01 -24.96 11.23
N ARG A 102 0.31 -24.90 11.46
CA ARG A 102 1.15 -26.09 11.75
C ARG A 102 0.85 -26.72 13.11
N LEU A 103 0.48 -25.91 14.10
CA LEU A 103 0.07 -26.39 15.41
C LEU A 103 -1.30 -27.04 15.39
N GLY A 104 -2.12 -26.80 14.38
CA GLY A 104 -3.51 -27.26 14.32
C GLY A 104 -4.44 -26.58 15.34
N ASP A 105 -3.98 -25.52 16.00
CA ASP A 105 -4.75 -24.79 17.02
C ASP A 105 -5.61 -23.73 16.32
N GLN A 106 -6.90 -23.99 16.20
CA GLN A 106 -7.86 -23.10 15.53
C GLN A 106 -8.11 -21.82 16.32
N HIS A 107 -8.08 -21.86 17.67
CA HIS A 107 -8.20 -20.67 18.51
C HIS A 107 -7.03 -19.69 18.26
N LEU A 108 -5.81 -20.22 18.24
CA LEU A 108 -4.61 -19.44 17.97
C LEU A 108 -4.57 -18.95 16.52
N ARG A 109 -5.07 -19.77 15.58
CA ARG A 109 -5.20 -19.40 14.16
C ARG A 109 -6.19 -18.26 13.96
N ALA A 110 -7.33 -18.28 14.63
CA ALA A 110 -8.30 -17.18 14.62
C ALA A 110 -7.68 -15.87 15.11
N LYS A 111 -6.92 -15.91 16.23
CA LYS A 111 -6.17 -14.75 16.73
C LYS A 111 -5.16 -14.23 15.71
N ALA A 112 -4.40 -15.11 15.08
CA ALA A 112 -3.37 -14.76 14.13
C ALA A 112 -3.96 -14.11 12.86
N LEU A 113 -5.00 -14.71 12.29
CA LEU A 113 -5.71 -14.17 11.12
C LEU A 113 -6.40 -12.84 11.44
N LYS A 114 -6.96 -12.67 12.65
CA LYS A 114 -7.53 -11.40 13.10
C LYS A 114 -6.49 -10.28 13.14
N VAL A 115 -5.30 -10.55 13.70
CA VAL A 115 -4.20 -9.57 13.73
C VAL A 115 -3.71 -9.26 12.32
N LEU A 116 -3.57 -10.26 11.46
CA LEU A 116 -3.21 -10.06 10.06
C LEU A 116 -4.25 -9.19 9.33
N GLY A 117 -5.54 -9.42 9.57
CA GLY A 117 -6.62 -8.58 9.05
C GLY A 117 -6.51 -7.14 9.51
N ALA A 118 -6.18 -6.89 10.79
CA ALA A 118 -5.96 -5.55 11.31
C ALA A 118 -4.74 -4.86 10.65
N VAL A 119 -3.65 -5.60 10.42
CA VAL A 119 -2.48 -5.08 9.70
C VAL A 119 -2.84 -4.69 8.26
N TYR A 120 -3.60 -5.52 7.56
CA TYR A 120 -4.08 -5.21 6.20
C TYR A 120 -5.01 -3.99 6.19
N GLN A 121 -5.88 -3.85 7.20
CA GLN A 121 -6.77 -2.70 7.33
C GLN A 121 -6.01 -1.40 7.49
N GLU A 122 -5.02 -1.35 8.40
CA GLU A 122 -4.17 -0.17 8.59
C GLU A 122 -3.30 0.12 7.36
N SER A 123 -3.01 -0.91 6.58
CA SER A 123 -2.29 -0.78 5.30
C SER A 123 -3.21 -0.41 4.12
N GLY A 124 -4.52 -0.27 4.33
CA GLY A 124 -5.49 0.15 3.31
C GLY A 124 -5.91 -0.94 2.31
N SER A 125 -5.55 -2.21 2.52
CA SER A 125 -5.95 -3.29 1.63
C SER A 125 -7.27 -3.94 2.05
N TYR A 126 -8.38 -3.38 1.59
CA TYR A 126 -9.70 -3.93 1.86
C TYR A 126 -9.88 -5.41 1.46
N PRO A 127 -9.50 -5.87 0.25
CA PRO A 127 -9.69 -7.27 -0.13
C PRO A 127 -8.93 -8.25 0.78
N ASP A 128 -7.69 -7.89 1.18
CA ASP A 128 -6.89 -8.73 2.06
C ASP A 128 -7.42 -8.74 3.48
N THR A 129 -7.89 -7.58 3.95
CA THR A 129 -8.55 -7.46 5.26
C THR A 129 -9.76 -8.38 5.33
N VAL A 130 -10.66 -8.31 4.35
CA VAL A 130 -11.86 -9.17 4.31
C VAL A 130 -11.47 -10.65 4.21
N SER A 131 -10.51 -11.00 3.36
CA SER A 131 -10.04 -12.39 3.22
C SER A 131 -9.48 -12.95 4.52
N ALA A 132 -8.61 -12.18 5.20
CA ALA A 132 -8.00 -12.59 6.47
C ALA A 132 -9.06 -12.71 7.58
N LEU A 133 -9.97 -11.74 7.70
CA LEU A 133 -11.02 -11.76 8.72
C LEU A 133 -12.06 -12.85 8.47
N THR A 134 -12.38 -13.16 7.20
CA THR A 134 -13.25 -14.30 6.87
C THR A 134 -12.60 -15.62 7.27
N GLY A 135 -11.30 -15.78 7.00
CA GLY A 135 -10.54 -16.94 7.47
C GLY A 135 -10.46 -17.02 9.00
N ALA A 136 -10.32 -15.87 9.67
CA ALA A 136 -10.35 -15.80 11.14
C ALA A 136 -11.71 -16.23 11.69
N LEU A 137 -12.80 -15.77 11.07
CA LEU A 137 -14.18 -16.12 11.45
C LEU A 137 -14.43 -17.62 11.36
N GLN A 138 -13.97 -18.23 10.27
CA GLN A 138 -14.06 -19.68 10.12
C GLN A 138 -13.30 -20.43 11.22
N ALA A 139 -12.05 -20.03 11.49
CA ALA A 139 -11.23 -20.63 12.53
C ALA A 139 -11.83 -20.46 13.94
N ALA A 140 -12.44 -19.30 14.24
CA ALA A 140 -13.12 -19.06 15.52
C ALA A 140 -14.35 -19.97 15.68
N ARG A 141 -15.13 -20.19 14.62
CA ARG A 141 -16.26 -21.12 14.60
C ARG A 141 -15.82 -22.59 14.78
N GLU A 142 -14.74 -22.98 14.12
CA GLU A 142 -14.15 -24.32 14.29
C GLU A 142 -13.59 -24.56 15.70
N ALA A 143 -13.27 -23.47 16.43
CA ALA A 143 -12.82 -23.51 17.82
C ALA A 143 -13.94 -23.32 18.85
N ASP A 144 -15.19 -23.13 18.43
CA ASP A 144 -16.36 -22.78 19.25
C ASP A 144 -16.09 -21.53 20.14
N ASP A 145 -15.26 -20.58 19.65
CA ASP A 145 -14.87 -19.36 20.37
C ASP A 145 -15.81 -18.19 20.03
N VAL A 146 -16.94 -18.14 20.72
CA VAL A 146 -17.99 -17.12 20.50
C VAL A 146 -17.47 -15.71 20.73
N THR A 147 -16.61 -15.50 21.73
CA THR A 147 -16.02 -14.18 22.02
C THR A 147 -15.11 -13.71 20.88
N GLN A 148 -14.29 -14.61 20.33
CA GLN A 148 -13.48 -14.28 19.16
C GLN A 148 -14.35 -14.07 17.92
N GLU A 149 -15.40 -14.88 17.72
CA GLU A 149 -16.32 -14.69 16.60
C GLU A 149 -16.93 -13.29 16.62
N SER A 150 -17.44 -12.82 17.76
CA SER A 150 -18.00 -11.47 17.93
C SER A 150 -16.95 -10.38 17.64
N ASN A 151 -15.75 -10.51 18.17
CA ASN A 151 -14.67 -9.56 17.94
C ASN A 151 -14.24 -9.49 16.46
N ILE A 152 -14.20 -10.64 15.77
CA ILE A 152 -13.83 -10.71 14.36
C ILE A 152 -14.92 -10.11 13.48
N LEU A 153 -16.20 -10.36 13.79
CA LEU A 153 -17.34 -9.74 13.09
C LEU A 153 -17.32 -8.22 13.24
N THR A 154 -16.98 -7.71 14.44
CA THR A 154 -16.83 -6.26 14.67
C THR A 154 -15.72 -5.68 13.78
N ASN A 155 -14.57 -6.37 13.66
CA ASN A 155 -13.48 -5.94 12.78
C ASN A 155 -13.85 -6.04 11.29
N LEU A 156 -14.63 -7.05 10.90
CA LEU A 156 -15.12 -7.20 9.53
C LEU A 156 -16.09 -6.06 9.18
N GLY A 157 -17.01 -5.73 10.08
CA GLY A 157 -17.89 -4.58 9.95
C GLY A 157 -17.09 -3.28 9.81
N LEU A 158 -16.03 -3.09 10.62
CA LEU A 158 -15.17 -1.92 10.51
C LEU A 158 -14.41 -1.87 9.18
N ALA A 159 -13.98 -3.01 8.64
CA ALA A 159 -13.38 -3.09 7.31
C ALA A 159 -14.36 -2.64 6.22
N HIS A 160 -15.60 -3.12 6.24
CA HIS A 160 -16.66 -2.68 5.33
C HIS A 160 -16.94 -1.18 5.49
N GLN A 161 -17.05 -0.69 6.71
CA GLN A 161 -17.29 0.73 7.00
C GLN A 161 -16.15 1.62 6.47
N ASN A 162 -14.89 1.23 6.67
CA ASN A 162 -13.72 1.95 6.15
C ASN A 162 -13.67 1.98 4.61
N ALA A 163 -14.26 0.99 3.96
CA ALA A 163 -14.44 0.95 2.51
C ALA A 163 -15.70 1.68 2.01
N GLY A 164 -16.45 2.36 2.91
CA GLY A 164 -17.71 3.04 2.59
C GLY A 164 -18.91 2.09 2.36
N ARG A 165 -18.76 0.81 2.65
CA ARG A 165 -19.78 -0.23 2.45
C ARG A 165 -20.62 -0.42 3.71
N TYR A 166 -21.33 0.63 4.09
CA TYR A 166 -22.08 0.65 5.36
C TYR A 166 -23.21 -0.39 5.42
N ASN A 167 -23.86 -0.69 4.30
CA ASN A 167 -24.90 -1.73 4.22
C ASN A 167 -24.34 -3.13 4.49
N GLU A 168 -23.07 -3.38 4.21
CA GLU A 168 -22.38 -4.64 4.49
C GLU A 168 -21.83 -4.66 5.93
N ALA A 169 -21.55 -3.49 6.51
CA ALA A 169 -21.03 -3.36 7.86
C ALA A 169 -22.13 -3.62 8.93
N VAL A 170 -23.34 -3.11 8.72
CA VAL A 170 -24.47 -3.22 9.69
C VAL A 170 -24.73 -4.67 10.10
N PRO A 171 -24.96 -5.65 9.20
CA PRO A 171 -25.23 -7.02 9.60
C PRO A 171 -24.06 -7.69 10.34
N CYS A 172 -22.82 -7.27 10.08
CA CYS A 172 -21.66 -7.75 10.84
C CYS A 172 -21.71 -7.30 12.29
N TYR A 173 -22.04 -6.02 12.52
CA TYR A 173 -22.16 -5.47 13.87
C TYR A 173 -23.37 -6.04 14.63
N GLU A 174 -24.54 -6.17 13.99
CA GLU A 174 -25.72 -6.77 14.57
C GLU A 174 -25.44 -8.20 15.03
N ARG A 175 -24.79 -9.01 14.18
CA ARG A 175 -24.42 -10.38 14.54
C ARG A 175 -23.38 -10.43 15.67
N ALA A 176 -22.42 -9.51 15.68
CA ALA A 176 -21.44 -9.38 16.77
C ALA A 176 -22.12 -9.07 18.11
N ILE A 177 -23.13 -8.18 18.09
CA ILE A 177 -23.91 -7.81 19.28
C ILE A 177 -24.72 -9.00 19.79
N GLU A 178 -25.44 -9.73 18.92
CA GLU A 178 -26.20 -10.92 19.27
C GLU A 178 -25.32 -11.97 19.98
N LEU A 179 -24.13 -12.22 19.44
CA LEU A 179 -23.18 -13.18 20.01
C LEU A 179 -22.68 -12.72 21.40
N ALA A 180 -22.41 -11.42 21.56
CA ALA A 180 -21.94 -10.86 22.83
C ALA A 180 -23.06 -10.67 23.88
N GLU A 181 -24.33 -10.78 23.50
CA GLU A 181 -25.49 -10.81 24.40
C GLU A 181 -25.82 -12.23 24.89
N GLY A 182 -25.24 -13.25 24.28
CA GLY A 182 -25.39 -14.64 24.73
C GLY A 182 -24.65 -14.92 26.04
N ASP A 183 -25.03 -16.01 26.72
CA ASP A 183 -24.46 -16.42 28.02
C ASP A 183 -23.06 -17.06 27.91
N ALA A 184 -22.49 -17.17 26.72
CA ALA A 184 -21.17 -17.79 26.48
C ALA A 184 -20.02 -16.78 26.64
N GLY A 185 -18.98 -17.15 27.37
CA GLY A 185 -17.74 -16.38 27.53
C GLY A 185 -17.64 -15.53 28.79
N ASP A 186 -16.60 -14.69 28.87
CA ASP A 186 -16.39 -13.78 30.01
C ASP A 186 -17.37 -12.58 29.92
N PRO A 187 -18.20 -12.35 30.93
CA PRO A 187 -19.18 -11.25 30.93
C PRO A 187 -18.55 -9.86 30.72
N THR A 188 -17.32 -9.67 31.21
CA THR A 188 -16.61 -8.38 31.09
C THR A 188 -16.10 -8.18 29.66
N GLU A 189 -15.49 -9.22 29.08
CA GLU A 189 -15.02 -9.18 27.70
C GLU A 189 -16.20 -9.04 26.72
N ASN A 190 -17.30 -9.73 26.96
CA ASN A 190 -18.53 -9.63 26.18
C ASN A 190 -19.15 -8.22 26.24
N ALA A 191 -19.15 -7.58 27.41
CA ALA A 191 -19.65 -6.21 27.56
C ALA A 191 -18.81 -5.21 26.74
N VAL A 192 -17.49 -5.34 26.75
CA VAL A 192 -16.58 -4.49 25.96
C VAL A 192 -16.77 -4.73 24.46
N ALA A 193 -16.81 -6.00 24.03
CA ALA A 193 -17.04 -6.37 22.62
C ALA A 193 -18.38 -5.83 22.10
N ARG A 194 -19.46 -6.02 22.88
CA ARG A 194 -20.80 -5.49 22.58
C ARG A 194 -20.79 -3.98 22.45
N THR A 195 -20.16 -3.29 23.38
CA THR A 195 -20.10 -1.81 23.34
C THR A 195 -19.34 -1.31 22.14
N ALA A 196 -18.21 -1.94 21.76
CA ALA A 196 -17.46 -1.58 20.57
C ALA A 196 -18.29 -1.79 19.29
N ALA A 197 -19.01 -2.91 19.20
CA ALA A 197 -19.89 -3.19 18.06
C ALA A 197 -21.05 -2.18 17.97
N LEU A 198 -21.70 -1.85 19.09
CA LEU A 198 -22.76 -0.85 19.17
C LEU A 198 -22.28 0.55 18.79
N CYS A 199 -21.09 0.94 19.22
CA CYS A 199 -20.48 2.22 18.85
C CYS A 199 -20.25 2.31 17.32
N ASN A 200 -19.72 1.27 16.72
CA ASN A 200 -19.49 1.22 15.28
C ASN A 200 -20.81 1.13 14.48
N LEU A 201 -21.80 0.41 14.99
CA LEU A 201 -23.15 0.36 14.42
C LEU A 201 -23.78 1.76 14.41
N ALA A 202 -23.66 2.52 15.51
CA ALA A 202 -24.14 3.89 15.59
C ALA A 202 -23.49 4.80 14.52
N LEU A 203 -22.19 4.65 14.29
CA LEU A 203 -21.46 5.37 13.23
C LEU A 203 -21.86 4.91 11.83
N ALA A 204 -22.11 3.63 11.62
CA ALA A 204 -22.58 3.12 10.33
C ALA A 204 -23.96 3.73 9.99
N HIS A 205 -24.88 3.76 10.94
CA HIS A 205 -26.19 4.40 10.77
C HIS A 205 -26.09 5.92 10.58
N LEU A 206 -25.13 6.60 11.21
CA LEU A 206 -24.85 8.01 10.94
C LEU A 206 -24.55 8.25 9.45
N HIS A 207 -23.71 7.42 8.85
CA HIS A 207 -23.37 7.52 7.43
C HIS A 207 -24.52 7.10 6.50
N LEU A 208 -25.35 6.15 6.90
CA LEU A 208 -26.57 5.75 6.19
C LEU A 208 -27.71 6.78 6.35
N ARG A 209 -27.51 7.82 7.18
CA ARG A 209 -28.50 8.83 7.55
C ARG A 209 -29.74 8.25 8.27
N ASP A 210 -29.60 7.06 8.83
CA ASP A 210 -30.59 6.47 9.72
C ASP A 210 -30.29 6.88 11.17
N PHE A 211 -30.63 8.15 11.47
CA PHE A 211 -30.30 8.76 12.76
C PHE A 211 -31.06 8.12 13.93
N ALA A 212 -32.26 7.58 13.67
CA ALA A 212 -33.06 6.92 14.71
C ALA A 212 -32.39 5.62 15.18
N ALA A 213 -32.00 4.74 14.27
CA ALA A 213 -31.28 3.52 14.57
C ALA A 213 -29.90 3.84 15.19
N GLY A 214 -29.20 4.86 14.66
CA GLY A 214 -27.93 5.30 15.21
C GLY A 214 -28.01 5.75 16.67
N ILE A 215 -29.03 6.55 17.04
CA ILE A 215 -29.27 6.98 18.43
C ILE A 215 -29.58 5.78 19.33
N ALA A 216 -30.47 4.87 18.89
CA ALA A 216 -30.80 3.68 19.66
C ALA A 216 -29.56 2.81 19.93
N ALA A 217 -28.67 2.63 18.94
CA ALA A 217 -27.41 1.92 19.11
C ALA A 217 -26.47 2.64 20.08
N ALA A 218 -26.36 3.98 19.99
CA ALA A 218 -25.51 4.77 20.90
C ALA A 218 -26.04 4.73 22.35
N GLU A 219 -27.34 4.77 22.58
CA GLU A 219 -27.97 4.66 23.89
C GLU A 219 -27.70 3.28 24.51
N ARG A 220 -27.89 2.20 23.75
CA ARG A 220 -27.52 0.84 24.19
C ARG A 220 -26.02 0.72 24.52
N ALA A 221 -25.17 1.37 23.72
CA ALA A 221 -23.72 1.39 24.00
C ALA A 221 -23.39 2.11 25.32
N VAL A 222 -24.07 3.22 25.61
CA VAL A 222 -23.93 3.94 26.90
C VAL A 222 -24.35 3.08 28.08
N GLU A 223 -25.45 2.33 27.96
CA GLU A 223 -25.97 1.44 29.00
C GLU A 223 -25.12 0.19 29.20
N SER A 224 -24.45 -0.28 28.15
CA SER A 224 -23.68 -1.53 28.11
C SER A 224 -22.44 -1.51 29.00
N LEU A 225 -21.78 -0.36 29.15
CA LEU A 225 -20.61 -0.15 30.00
C LEU A 225 -21.01 0.53 31.30
N GLY A 226 -20.74 -0.12 32.41
CA GLY A 226 -20.78 0.49 33.73
C GLY A 226 -19.74 1.60 33.91
N GLN A 227 -19.33 1.88 35.14
CA GLN A 227 -18.22 2.80 35.40
C GLN A 227 -16.91 2.21 34.85
N PRO A 228 -16.14 2.94 34.02
CA PRO A 228 -14.92 2.43 33.39
C PRO A 228 -13.85 2.12 34.42
N ALA A 229 -13.43 0.86 34.47
CA ALA A 229 -12.42 0.34 35.42
C ALA A 229 -10.99 0.42 34.87
N SER A 230 -10.81 0.41 33.54
CA SER A 230 -9.49 0.38 32.89
C SER A 230 -9.29 1.57 31.94
N GLY A 231 -8.05 1.78 31.48
CA GLY A 231 -7.74 2.77 30.45
C GLY A 231 -8.40 2.43 29.10
N HIS A 232 -8.56 1.13 28.81
CA HIS A 232 -9.25 0.66 27.62
C HIS A 232 -10.76 0.98 27.67
N ASP A 233 -11.41 0.72 28.82
CA ASP A 233 -12.83 1.02 28.99
C ASP A 233 -13.09 2.52 28.87
N ARG A 234 -12.19 3.36 29.41
CA ARG A 234 -12.28 4.82 29.23
C ARG A 234 -12.17 5.22 27.77
N MET A 235 -11.27 4.60 27.01
CA MET A 235 -11.15 4.86 25.58
C MET A 235 -12.45 4.50 24.84
N VAL A 236 -12.99 3.30 25.08
CA VAL A 236 -14.25 2.86 24.44
C VAL A 236 -15.39 3.80 24.84
N ARG A 237 -15.51 4.16 26.10
CA ARG A 237 -16.54 5.10 26.57
C ARG A 237 -16.42 6.47 25.91
N THR A 238 -15.21 6.99 25.78
CA THR A 238 -14.94 8.25 25.05
C THR A 238 -15.44 8.18 23.62
N MET A 239 -15.16 7.08 22.92
CA MET A 239 -15.61 6.88 21.54
C MET A 239 -17.13 6.82 21.41
N VAL A 240 -17.81 6.14 22.34
CA VAL A 240 -19.28 6.07 22.40
C VAL A 240 -19.89 7.47 22.56
N GLU A 241 -19.42 8.25 23.52
CA GLU A 241 -19.93 9.61 23.78
C GLU A 241 -19.66 10.54 22.58
N CYS A 242 -18.50 10.43 21.94
CA CYS A 242 -18.18 11.17 20.71
C CYS A 242 -19.14 10.79 19.55
N SER A 243 -19.39 9.50 19.36
CA SER A 243 -20.30 9.01 18.32
C SER A 243 -21.74 9.47 18.55
N TYR A 244 -22.20 9.41 19.79
CA TYR A 244 -23.51 9.89 20.18
C TYR A 244 -23.65 11.42 19.97
N ALA A 245 -22.63 12.18 20.37
CA ALA A 245 -22.61 13.63 20.13
C ALA A 245 -22.73 13.96 18.63
N ARG A 246 -22.04 13.24 17.75
CA ARG A 246 -22.11 13.43 16.30
C ARG A 246 -23.53 13.19 15.74
N LEU A 247 -24.19 12.12 16.18
CA LEU A 247 -25.59 11.85 15.80
C LEU A 247 -26.53 12.97 16.24
N LEU A 248 -26.36 13.46 17.49
CA LEU A 248 -27.16 14.56 18.01
C LEU A 248 -26.93 15.87 17.24
N MET A 249 -25.71 16.13 16.74
CA MET A 249 -25.41 17.29 15.91
C MET A 249 -26.15 17.23 14.56
N GLU A 250 -26.23 16.06 13.94
CA GLU A 250 -26.96 15.87 12.68
C GLU A 250 -28.48 16.10 12.89
N LEU A 251 -29.03 15.76 14.06
CA LEU A 251 -30.41 16.05 14.47
C LEU A 251 -30.59 17.49 14.97
N ARG A 252 -29.55 18.33 14.91
CA ARG A 252 -29.55 19.72 15.43
C ARG A 252 -29.85 19.85 16.92
N ASN A 253 -29.67 18.80 17.72
CA ASN A 253 -29.79 18.82 19.17
C ASN A 253 -28.45 19.21 19.81
N LEU A 254 -28.02 20.44 19.56
CA LEU A 254 -26.70 20.94 20.00
C LEU A 254 -26.53 20.97 21.53
N PRO A 255 -27.55 21.33 22.35
CA PRO A 255 -27.40 21.29 23.82
C PRO A 255 -26.99 19.89 24.29
N ARG A 256 -27.75 18.87 23.91
CA ARG A 256 -27.48 17.49 24.29
C ARG A 256 -26.15 16.95 23.69
N ALA A 257 -25.78 17.38 22.47
CA ALA A 257 -24.50 17.06 21.87
C ALA A 257 -23.32 17.61 22.69
N ARG A 258 -23.42 18.86 23.18
CA ARG A 258 -22.41 19.49 24.04
C ARG A 258 -22.24 18.76 25.38
N GLU A 259 -23.35 18.29 25.98
CA GLU A 259 -23.32 17.46 27.19
C GLU A 259 -22.53 16.17 26.96
N ARG A 260 -22.76 15.49 25.80
CA ARG A 260 -22.04 14.27 25.44
C ARG A 260 -20.55 14.54 25.19
N VAL A 261 -20.20 15.65 24.55
CA VAL A 261 -18.79 16.06 24.39
C VAL A 261 -18.12 16.32 25.73
N ALA A 262 -18.82 16.94 26.68
CA ALA A 262 -18.29 17.17 28.03
C ALA A 262 -18.02 15.85 28.76
N LEU A 263 -18.94 14.88 28.66
CA LEU A 263 -18.75 13.53 29.20
C LEU A 263 -17.58 12.81 28.51
N ALA A 264 -17.49 12.87 27.18
CA ALA A 264 -16.36 12.31 26.44
C ALA A 264 -15.02 12.87 26.93
N ARG A 265 -14.95 14.18 27.17
CA ARG A 265 -13.74 14.83 27.71
C ARG A 265 -13.38 14.31 29.10
N GLN A 266 -14.36 14.14 29.97
CA GLN A 266 -14.14 13.57 31.32
C GLN A 266 -13.57 12.15 31.25
N PHE A 267 -14.09 11.31 30.37
CA PHE A 267 -13.55 9.94 30.19
C PHE A 267 -12.21 9.90 29.49
N ALA A 268 -11.88 10.90 28.66
CA ALA A 268 -10.59 10.99 27.98
C ALA A 268 -9.43 11.40 28.90
N GLU A 269 -9.72 11.93 30.12
CA GLU A 269 -8.70 12.24 31.11
C GLU A 269 -7.98 10.96 31.55
N GLY A 270 -6.65 10.90 31.29
CA GLY A 270 -5.84 9.71 31.54
C GLY A 270 -6.06 8.54 30.55
N ALA A 271 -6.82 8.74 29.48
CA ALA A 271 -6.92 7.81 28.37
C ALA A 271 -5.81 8.05 27.31
N THR A 272 -5.85 7.31 26.20
CA THR A 272 -4.86 7.39 25.13
C THR A 272 -4.92 8.73 24.39
N THR A 273 -3.81 9.14 23.74
CA THR A 273 -3.75 10.30 22.85
C THR A 273 -4.82 10.23 21.76
N LEU A 274 -5.11 9.04 21.26
CA LEU A 274 -6.17 8.79 20.29
C LEU A 274 -7.54 9.23 20.83
N ALA A 275 -7.91 8.83 22.05
CA ALA A 275 -9.18 9.21 22.66
C ALA A 275 -9.29 10.73 22.87
N GLN A 276 -8.22 11.37 23.33
CA GLN A 276 -8.17 12.83 23.48
C GLN A 276 -8.36 13.53 22.13
N LEU A 277 -7.74 13.02 21.08
CA LEU A 277 -7.87 13.57 19.73
C LEU A 277 -9.32 13.45 19.21
N PHE A 278 -10.01 12.34 19.46
CA PHE A 278 -11.42 12.19 19.10
C PHE A 278 -12.32 13.18 19.82
N VAL A 279 -12.06 13.49 21.07
CA VAL A 279 -12.78 14.55 21.81
C VAL A 279 -12.56 15.91 21.16
N GLU A 280 -11.30 16.25 20.85
CA GLU A 280 -10.98 17.53 20.20
C GLU A 280 -11.66 17.67 18.85
N MET A 281 -11.67 16.61 18.03
CA MET A 281 -12.39 16.60 16.76
C MET A 281 -13.91 16.78 16.92
N THR A 282 -14.50 16.05 17.87
CA THR A 282 -15.96 16.10 18.12
C THR A 282 -16.37 17.46 18.68
N GLN A 283 -15.56 18.03 19.58
CA GLN A 283 -15.78 19.38 20.08
C GLN A 283 -15.64 20.41 18.97
N GLY A 284 -14.61 20.32 18.14
CA GLY A 284 -14.45 21.21 17.00
C GLY A 284 -15.68 21.20 16.08
N LEU A 285 -16.22 20.02 15.80
CA LEU A 285 -17.45 19.90 15.01
C LEU A 285 -18.65 20.54 15.72
N ALA A 286 -18.80 20.38 17.04
CA ALA A 286 -19.87 21.01 17.82
C ALA A 286 -19.76 22.55 17.82
N GLU A 287 -18.53 23.09 17.91
CA GLU A 287 -18.25 24.52 17.83
C GLU A 287 -18.57 25.11 16.44
N VAL A 288 -18.36 24.34 15.36
CA VAL A 288 -18.69 24.77 13.99
C VAL A 288 -20.19 24.97 13.80
N HIS A 289 -21.03 24.22 14.49
CA HIS A 289 -22.48 24.38 14.42
C HIS A 289 -23.00 25.68 15.04
N ASP A 290 -22.20 26.35 15.85
CA ASP A 290 -22.55 27.63 16.47
C ASP A 290 -21.84 28.79 15.74
N PRO A 291 -22.58 29.75 15.16
CA PRO A 291 -21.99 30.87 14.44
C PRO A 291 -20.95 31.66 15.26
N ALA A 292 -21.11 31.73 16.60
CA ALA A 292 -20.21 32.49 17.47
C ALA A 292 -18.86 31.80 17.69
N THR A 293 -18.80 30.46 17.58
CA THR A 293 -17.58 29.64 17.81
C THR A 293 -17.09 28.92 16.56
N ARG A 294 -17.70 29.16 15.40
CA ARG A 294 -17.44 28.46 14.14
C ARG A 294 -15.96 28.44 13.75
N ASP A 295 -15.32 29.59 13.76
CA ASP A 295 -13.91 29.70 13.34
C ASP A 295 -12.96 29.01 14.34
N ILE A 296 -13.33 29.01 15.62
CA ILE A 296 -12.61 28.29 16.67
C ILE A 296 -12.72 26.78 16.39
N GLY A 297 -13.92 26.32 16.07
CA GLY A 297 -14.19 24.92 15.73
C GLY A 297 -13.41 24.44 14.50
N LEU A 298 -13.41 25.23 13.41
CA LEU A 298 -12.63 24.93 12.21
C LEU A 298 -11.12 24.89 12.51
N SER A 299 -10.60 25.84 13.27
CA SER A 299 -9.20 25.87 13.70
C SER A 299 -8.83 24.62 14.52
N ARG A 300 -9.73 24.20 15.42
CA ARG A 300 -9.57 22.97 16.24
C ARG A 300 -9.50 21.72 15.35
N LEU A 301 -10.42 21.59 14.39
CA LEU A 301 -10.42 20.47 13.44
C LEU A 301 -9.15 20.44 12.59
N GLN A 302 -8.68 21.60 12.13
CA GLN A 302 -7.45 21.73 11.36
C GLN A 302 -6.21 21.32 12.18
N LYS A 303 -6.19 21.72 13.46
CA LYS A 303 -5.15 21.28 14.41
C LYS A 303 -5.17 19.75 14.58
N ALA A 304 -6.34 19.16 14.74
CA ALA A 304 -6.51 17.72 14.88
C ALA A 304 -6.02 16.95 13.63
N VAL A 305 -6.28 17.45 12.42
CA VAL A 305 -5.71 16.88 11.18
C VAL A 305 -4.18 16.93 11.20
N ASN A 306 -3.58 18.05 11.61
CA ASN A 306 -2.14 18.19 11.67
C ASN A 306 -1.50 17.29 12.74
N GLU A 307 -2.14 17.12 13.88
CA GLU A 307 -1.70 16.21 14.93
C GLU A 307 -1.81 14.74 14.49
N SER A 308 -2.88 14.39 13.79
CA SER A 308 -3.05 13.05 13.20
C SER A 308 -1.93 12.73 12.21
N ARG A 309 -1.57 13.66 11.33
CA ARG A 309 -0.46 13.47 10.37
C ARG A 309 0.89 13.22 11.04
N ARG A 310 1.14 13.84 12.20
CA ARG A 310 2.44 13.80 12.88
C ARG A 310 2.57 12.68 13.91
N GLY A 311 1.49 12.34 14.58
CA GLY A 311 1.57 11.52 15.81
C GLY A 311 0.58 10.36 15.89
N VAL A 312 -0.58 10.44 15.21
CA VAL A 312 -1.66 9.44 15.31
C VAL A 312 -2.23 9.15 13.90
N PRO A 313 -1.47 8.51 13.01
CA PRO A 313 -1.91 8.29 11.62
C PRO A 313 -3.22 7.51 11.51
N SER A 314 -3.53 6.62 12.46
CA SER A 314 -4.80 5.87 12.51
C SER A 314 -6.04 6.77 12.63
N ALA A 315 -5.92 7.98 13.19
CA ALA A 315 -7.00 8.95 13.31
C ALA A 315 -7.14 9.88 12.08
N LEU A 316 -6.18 9.85 11.15
CA LEU A 316 -6.13 10.83 10.06
C LEU A 316 -7.39 10.83 9.20
N ARG A 317 -7.92 9.65 8.88
CA ARG A 317 -9.15 9.52 8.08
C ARG A 317 -10.35 10.17 8.78
N ASP A 318 -10.52 9.89 10.07
CA ASP A 318 -11.61 10.48 10.85
C ASP A 318 -11.46 11.99 10.97
N ALA A 319 -10.24 12.48 11.22
CA ALA A 319 -9.94 13.90 11.28
C ALA A 319 -10.26 14.61 9.95
N LEU A 320 -9.88 14.03 8.82
CA LEU A 320 -10.19 14.57 7.49
C LEU A 320 -11.69 14.53 7.20
N THR A 321 -12.38 13.46 7.58
CA THR A 321 -13.83 13.36 7.40
C THR A 321 -14.55 14.40 8.26
N MET A 322 -14.11 14.62 9.50
CA MET A 322 -14.73 15.60 10.38
C MET A 322 -14.48 17.05 9.95
N ILE A 323 -13.29 17.38 9.43
CA ILE A 323 -13.02 18.73 8.92
C ILE A 323 -13.81 19.00 7.64
N VAL A 324 -13.95 18.01 6.74
CA VAL A 324 -14.85 18.11 5.58
C VAL A 324 -16.26 18.45 6.04
N ARG A 325 -16.79 17.70 7.01
CA ARG A 325 -18.11 17.97 7.57
C ARG A 325 -18.20 19.34 8.23
N GLY A 326 -17.16 19.77 8.93
CA GLY A 326 -17.07 21.11 9.51
C GLY A 326 -17.18 22.22 8.46
N TYR A 327 -16.46 22.11 7.37
CA TYR A 327 -16.57 23.10 6.27
C TYR A 327 -17.92 23.05 5.56
N GLU A 328 -18.54 21.88 5.40
CA GLU A 328 -19.92 21.77 4.88
C GLU A 328 -20.91 22.51 5.77
N VAL A 329 -20.87 22.28 7.09
CA VAL A 329 -21.72 22.95 8.08
C VAL A 329 -21.46 24.46 8.09
N ALA A 330 -20.22 24.88 7.90
CA ALA A 330 -19.83 26.28 7.82
C ALA A 330 -20.25 26.97 6.50
N GLY A 331 -20.75 26.20 5.52
CA GLY A 331 -21.12 26.74 4.20
C GLY A 331 -19.92 27.06 3.30
N GLN A 332 -18.78 26.39 3.51
CA GLN A 332 -17.52 26.61 2.79
C GLN A 332 -17.12 25.36 1.95
N PRO A 333 -17.92 24.96 0.92
CA PRO A 333 -17.71 23.72 0.19
C PRO A 333 -16.37 23.65 -0.55
N ASN A 334 -15.83 24.78 -1.01
CA ASN A 334 -14.53 24.82 -1.68
C ASN A 334 -13.37 24.45 -0.74
N ALA A 335 -13.44 24.83 0.53
CA ALA A 335 -12.46 24.43 1.52
C ALA A 335 -12.61 22.94 1.88
N ALA A 336 -13.83 22.40 1.90
CA ALA A 336 -14.10 20.99 2.10
C ALA A 336 -13.48 20.11 1.00
N LEU A 337 -13.51 20.55 -0.26
CA LEU A 337 -12.97 19.80 -1.40
C LEU A 337 -11.48 19.49 -1.26
N VAL A 338 -10.69 20.37 -0.65
CA VAL A 338 -9.24 20.15 -0.44
C VAL A 338 -9.01 18.92 0.43
N TYR A 339 -9.76 18.81 1.53
CA TYR A 339 -9.64 17.68 2.47
C TYR A 339 -10.34 16.41 1.94
N LEU A 340 -11.44 16.58 1.21
CA LEU A 340 -12.13 15.45 0.56
C LEU A 340 -11.23 14.77 -0.47
N HIS A 341 -10.45 15.54 -1.23
CA HIS A 341 -9.46 14.99 -2.15
C HIS A 341 -8.43 14.14 -1.42
N GLU A 342 -7.95 14.58 -0.25
CA GLU A 342 -7.01 13.80 0.57
C GLU A 342 -7.64 12.53 1.13
N VAL A 343 -8.93 12.56 1.54
CA VAL A 343 -9.69 11.36 1.94
C VAL A 343 -9.75 10.34 0.79
N ILE A 344 -10.03 10.81 -0.42
CA ILE A 344 -10.08 9.95 -1.62
C ILE A 344 -8.70 9.35 -1.91
N GLN A 345 -7.64 10.14 -1.79
CA GLN A 345 -6.26 9.64 -1.98
C GLN A 345 -5.85 8.62 -0.92
N LEU A 346 -6.24 8.79 0.34
CA LEU A 346 -6.01 7.79 1.38
C LEU A 346 -6.72 6.46 1.11
N ASN A 347 -7.88 6.51 0.47
CA ASN A 347 -8.62 5.31 0.07
C ASN A 347 -8.04 4.65 -1.19
N GLY A 348 -7.30 5.41 -2.01
CA GLY A 348 -6.69 4.99 -3.27
C GLY A 348 -5.17 4.90 -3.24
N ASP A 349 -4.52 4.86 -2.06
CA ASP A 349 -3.05 4.88 -1.99
C ASP A 349 -2.43 3.63 -2.60
N HIS A 350 -2.08 3.74 -3.88
CA HIS A 350 -1.44 2.71 -4.70
C HIS A 350 -0.11 2.23 -4.10
N ARG A 351 0.58 3.07 -3.28
CA ARG A 351 1.82 2.67 -2.58
C ARG A 351 1.59 1.53 -1.61
N VAL A 352 0.45 1.59 -0.90
CA VAL A 352 0.01 0.53 0.00
C VAL A 352 -0.22 -0.77 -0.78
N HIS A 353 -0.86 -0.66 -1.94
CA HIS A 353 -1.15 -1.80 -2.81
C HIS A 353 0.13 -2.46 -3.35
N GLN A 354 1.16 -1.68 -3.70
CA GLN A 354 2.44 -2.19 -4.21
C GLN A 354 3.24 -2.93 -3.13
N VAL A 355 3.37 -2.36 -1.93
CA VAL A 355 4.05 -3.01 -0.80
C VAL A 355 3.30 -4.28 -0.39
N LEU A 356 1.96 -4.24 -0.35
CA LEU A 356 1.15 -5.41 -0.05
C LEU A 356 1.23 -6.49 -1.12
N GLN A 357 1.28 -6.13 -2.40
CA GLN A 357 1.50 -7.11 -3.48
C GLN A 357 2.89 -7.74 -3.41
N HIS A 358 3.92 -6.96 -3.11
CA HIS A 358 5.26 -7.51 -2.88
C HIS A 358 5.25 -8.48 -1.69
N HIS A 359 4.59 -8.11 -0.61
CA HIS A 359 4.48 -8.93 0.61
C HIS A 359 3.57 -10.14 0.42
N ARG A 360 2.44 -10.04 -0.34
CA ARG A 360 1.64 -11.20 -0.75
C ARG A 360 2.47 -12.28 -1.45
N ARG A 361 3.46 -11.87 -2.24
CA ARG A 361 4.40 -12.81 -2.90
C ARG A 361 5.31 -13.45 -1.88
N HIS A 362 5.81 -12.68 -0.93
CA HIS A 362 6.64 -13.21 0.15
C HIS A 362 5.83 -14.14 1.06
N VAL A 363 4.63 -13.74 1.48
CA VAL A 363 3.70 -14.56 2.26
C VAL A 363 3.29 -15.83 1.53
N ALA A 364 2.92 -15.74 0.27
CA ALA A 364 2.60 -16.91 -0.54
C ALA A 364 3.81 -17.84 -0.69
N LYS A 365 5.02 -17.30 -0.71
CA LYS A 365 6.27 -18.08 -0.74
C LYS A 365 6.56 -18.75 0.59
N VAL A 366 6.39 -18.04 1.71
CA VAL A 366 6.60 -18.59 3.07
C VAL A 366 5.51 -19.62 3.41
N THR A 367 4.25 -19.33 3.17
CA THR A 367 3.14 -20.26 3.43
C THR A 367 3.25 -21.53 2.57
N ARG A 368 3.59 -21.39 1.28
CA ARG A 368 3.82 -22.55 0.40
C ARG A 368 5.03 -23.36 0.81
N ASN A 369 6.12 -22.74 1.26
CA ASN A 369 7.30 -23.48 1.72
C ASN A 369 7.05 -24.26 3.02
N LEU A 370 6.14 -23.81 3.88
CA LEU A 370 5.80 -24.50 5.12
C LEU A 370 4.86 -25.69 4.91
N ASP A 371 3.85 -25.55 4.03
CA ASP A 371 2.88 -26.62 3.74
C ASP A 371 3.39 -27.68 2.74
N GLN A 372 4.27 -27.30 1.82
CA GLN A 372 4.68 -28.16 0.70
C GLN A 372 5.91 -29.03 0.96
N ARG A 373 6.73 -28.72 1.98
CA ARG A 373 7.92 -29.56 2.28
C ARG A 373 7.59 -30.99 2.69
N ALA A 374 6.37 -31.29 3.13
CA ALA A 374 6.00 -32.63 3.60
C ALA A 374 5.47 -33.58 2.50
N ARG A 375 4.95 -33.08 1.36
CA ARG A 375 4.29 -33.95 0.35
C ARG A 375 4.71 -33.80 -1.10
N VAL A 376 5.53 -32.81 -1.48
CA VAL A 376 5.57 -32.39 -2.89
C VAL A 376 6.95 -32.51 -3.58
N VAL A 377 8.00 -32.92 -2.88
CA VAL A 377 9.38 -32.90 -3.44
C VAL A 377 9.55 -33.82 -4.65
N LEU A 378 8.78 -34.87 -4.82
CA LEU A 378 8.98 -35.83 -5.91
C LEU A 378 8.03 -35.65 -7.13
N GLU A 379 6.81 -35.21 -6.92
CA GLU A 379 5.80 -35.07 -8.01
C GLU A 379 5.87 -33.69 -8.69
N GLN A 380 6.30 -32.66 -7.94
CA GLN A 380 6.42 -31.28 -8.45
C GLN A 380 7.52 -31.11 -9.50
N LYS A 381 8.64 -31.82 -9.40
CA LYS A 381 9.75 -31.64 -10.34
C LYS A 381 9.39 -32.00 -11.80
N LYS A 382 8.46 -32.92 -12.00
CA LYS A 382 7.93 -33.29 -13.33
C LYS A 382 6.83 -32.34 -13.84
N GLN A 383 5.97 -31.86 -12.96
CA GLN A 383 4.94 -30.89 -13.32
C GLN A 383 5.50 -29.48 -13.47
N GLU A 384 6.49 -29.12 -12.65
CA GLU A 384 7.15 -27.82 -12.68
C GLU A 384 7.88 -27.56 -14.01
N LEU A 385 8.54 -28.56 -14.56
CA LEU A 385 9.19 -28.48 -15.88
C LEU A 385 8.19 -28.36 -17.04
N ARG A 386 7.00 -28.98 -16.92
CA ARG A 386 5.91 -28.82 -17.90
C ARG A 386 5.24 -27.46 -17.78
N PHE A 387 5.00 -27.01 -16.55
CA PHE A 387 4.36 -25.74 -16.27
C PHE A 387 5.25 -24.54 -16.63
N GLN A 388 6.57 -24.64 -16.35
CA GLN A 388 7.55 -23.63 -16.74
C GLN A 388 7.63 -23.45 -18.27
N ARG A 389 7.59 -24.53 -19.05
CA ARG A 389 7.56 -24.45 -20.52
C ARG A 389 6.28 -23.78 -21.02
N LEU A 390 5.11 -24.20 -20.53
CA LEU A 390 3.82 -23.63 -20.91
C LEU A 390 3.70 -22.15 -20.49
N SER A 391 4.18 -21.82 -19.30
CA SER A 391 4.19 -20.46 -18.76
C SER A 391 5.13 -19.54 -19.56
N MET A 392 6.27 -20.04 -20.02
CA MET A 392 7.21 -19.28 -20.85
C MET A 392 6.69 -19.05 -22.27
N ASP A 393 5.97 -20.01 -22.83
CA ASP A 393 5.37 -19.85 -24.16
C ASP A 393 4.22 -18.83 -24.13
N VAL A 394 3.35 -18.92 -23.12
CA VAL A 394 2.27 -17.92 -22.88
C VAL A 394 2.85 -16.53 -22.61
N LEU A 395 3.90 -16.44 -21.79
CA LEU A 395 4.57 -15.18 -21.52
C LEU A 395 5.14 -14.57 -22.81
N ARG A 396 5.79 -15.39 -23.64
CA ARG A 396 6.34 -14.93 -24.91
C ARG A 396 5.26 -14.42 -25.87
N GLU A 397 4.14 -15.12 -25.96
CA GLU A 397 3.00 -14.67 -26.79
C GLU A 397 2.38 -13.38 -26.24
N CYS A 398 2.17 -13.28 -24.93
CA CYS A 398 1.70 -12.04 -24.30
C CYS A 398 2.65 -10.87 -24.53
N MET A 399 3.96 -11.08 -24.34
CA MET A 399 4.97 -10.05 -24.60
C MET A 399 4.93 -9.58 -26.06
N GLN A 400 4.81 -10.49 -27.02
CA GLN A 400 4.71 -10.13 -28.45
C GLN A 400 3.46 -9.29 -28.76
N VAL A 401 2.33 -9.58 -28.11
CA VAL A 401 1.10 -8.80 -28.26
C VAL A 401 1.27 -7.40 -27.64
N LEU A 402 1.84 -7.32 -26.45
CA LEU A 402 2.10 -6.05 -25.77
C LEU A 402 3.12 -5.20 -26.54
N GLU A 403 4.20 -5.80 -27.05
CA GLU A 403 5.18 -5.10 -27.90
C GLU A 403 4.52 -4.53 -29.18
N LYS A 404 3.68 -5.31 -29.87
CA LYS A 404 2.95 -4.82 -31.04
C LYS A 404 2.06 -3.64 -30.70
N ASN A 405 1.38 -3.68 -29.57
CA ASN A 405 0.52 -2.61 -29.10
C ASN A 405 1.34 -1.36 -28.72
N THR A 406 2.50 -1.52 -28.07
CA THR A 406 3.41 -0.41 -27.75
C THR A 406 3.95 0.24 -29.02
N VAL A 407 4.44 -0.56 -29.95
CA VAL A 407 4.87 -0.05 -31.27
C VAL A 407 3.73 0.70 -31.97
N ALA A 408 2.50 0.19 -31.89
CA ALA A 408 1.34 0.88 -32.48
C ALA A 408 1.06 2.23 -31.79
N ALA A 409 1.22 2.32 -30.46
CA ALA A 409 1.08 3.57 -29.72
C ALA A 409 2.17 4.59 -30.08
N GLU A 410 3.41 4.14 -30.21
CA GLU A 410 4.57 4.99 -30.51
C GLU A 410 4.62 5.48 -31.96
N LEU A 411 3.90 4.84 -32.89
CA LEU A 411 3.87 5.22 -34.30
C LEU A 411 3.41 6.66 -34.56
N HIS A 412 2.89 7.30 -33.56
CA HIS A 412 2.50 8.70 -33.59
C HIS A 412 3.68 9.63 -33.28
N ASP A 413 4.68 9.15 -32.50
CA ASP A 413 5.85 9.92 -32.07
C ASP A 413 7.14 9.53 -32.80
N ASP A 414 7.32 8.24 -33.14
CA ASP A 414 8.44 7.68 -33.89
C ASP A 414 7.93 7.04 -35.19
N GLU A 415 8.32 7.61 -36.35
CA GLU A 415 7.94 7.12 -37.69
C GLU A 415 8.37 5.66 -37.95
N THR A 416 9.36 5.17 -37.23
CA THR A 416 9.96 3.84 -37.44
C THR A 416 9.41 2.77 -36.50
N GLY A 417 8.92 3.13 -35.32
CA GLY A 417 8.54 2.19 -34.24
C GLY A 417 9.73 1.42 -33.67
N GLU A 418 10.95 1.88 -33.91
CA GLU A 418 12.19 1.25 -33.38
C GLU A 418 12.57 1.77 -32.00
N HIS A 419 11.97 2.89 -31.54
CA HIS A 419 12.28 3.56 -30.27
C HIS A 419 12.24 2.60 -29.09
N CYS A 420 11.13 1.89 -28.87
CA CYS A 420 10.99 0.98 -27.74
C CYS A 420 12.09 -0.10 -27.71
N TYR A 421 12.51 -0.60 -28.87
CA TYR A 421 13.60 -1.59 -28.97
C TYR A 421 14.96 -0.98 -28.65
N ARG A 422 15.24 0.25 -29.13
CA ARG A 422 16.48 0.95 -28.82
C ARG A 422 16.58 1.26 -27.32
N VAL A 423 15.47 1.72 -26.72
CA VAL A 423 15.39 1.95 -25.27
C VAL A 423 15.62 0.66 -24.49
N GLY A 424 14.99 -0.44 -24.89
CA GLY A 424 15.18 -1.75 -24.25
C GLY A 424 16.62 -2.22 -24.32
N ALA A 425 17.22 -2.20 -25.52
CA ALA A 425 18.60 -2.61 -25.74
C ALA A 425 19.61 -1.75 -24.93
N LEU A 426 19.42 -0.44 -24.90
CA LEU A 426 20.29 0.47 -24.15
C LEU A 426 20.12 0.29 -22.63
N ALA A 427 18.89 0.06 -22.18
CA ALA A 427 18.62 -0.27 -20.77
C ALA A 427 19.31 -1.57 -20.35
N LYS A 428 19.31 -2.58 -21.22
CA LYS A 428 20.06 -3.84 -21.01
C LYS A 428 21.55 -3.61 -20.86
N GLU A 429 22.16 -2.84 -21.75
CA GLU A 429 23.60 -2.53 -21.72
C GLU A 429 23.97 -1.80 -20.42
N LEU A 430 23.14 -0.86 -19.97
CA LEU A 430 23.34 -0.17 -18.70
C LEU A 430 23.18 -1.10 -17.50
N ALA A 431 22.22 -2.01 -17.53
CA ALA A 431 22.02 -3.01 -16.49
C ALA A 431 23.20 -3.98 -16.39
N LEU A 432 23.74 -4.43 -17.53
CA LEU A 432 24.98 -5.24 -17.59
C LEU A 432 26.16 -4.47 -16.99
N ARG A 433 26.31 -3.20 -17.35
CA ARG A 433 27.38 -2.33 -16.83
C ARG A 433 27.25 -2.11 -15.32
N LYS A 434 26.03 -2.08 -14.80
CA LYS A 434 25.75 -2.01 -13.36
C LYS A 434 26.07 -3.31 -12.61
N GLY A 435 26.33 -4.42 -13.32
CA GLY A 435 26.67 -5.72 -12.74
C GLY A 435 25.45 -6.60 -12.41
N MET A 436 24.33 -6.40 -13.10
CA MET A 436 23.18 -7.30 -12.99
C MET A 436 23.44 -8.60 -13.77
N ASP A 437 22.79 -9.69 -13.37
CA ASP A 437 22.90 -10.96 -14.08
C ASP A 437 22.20 -10.92 -15.46
N ASP A 438 22.56 -11.83 -16.35
CA ASP A 438 22.07 -11.86 -17.73
C ASP A 438 20.55 -12.06 -17.84
N GLU A 439 19.94 -12.77 -16.88
CA GLU A 439 18.50 -13.00 -16.85
C GLU A 439 17.76 -11.70 -16.51
N MET A 440 18.21 -10.99 -15.49
CA MET A 440 17.67 -9.68 -15.10
C MET A 440 17.88 -8.65 -16.22
N CYS A 441 19.03 -8.62 -16.85
CA CYS A 441 19.32 -7.71 -17.98
C CYS A 441 18.39 -7.97 -19.16
N THR A 442 18.09 -9.24 -19.46
CA THR A 442 17.14 -9.61 -20.51
C THR A 442 15.71 -9.22 -20.13
N LEU A 443 15.33 -9.38 -18.87
CA LEU A 443 14.03 -8.94 -18.36
C LEU A 443 13.89 -7.41 -18.43
N ILE A 444 14.93 -6.65 -18.13
CA ILE A 444 14.94 -5.18 -18.23
C ILE A 444 14.79 -4.75 -19.69
N ASP A 445 15.51 -5.38 -20.64
CA ASP A 445 15.31 -5.12 -22.08
C ASP A 445 13.84 -5.26 -22.48
N LEU A 446 13.26 -6.44 -22.25
CA LEU A 446 11.88 -6.73 -22.63
C LEU A 446 10.88 -5.83 -21.92
N SER A 447 11.12 -5.52 -20.66
CA SER A 447 10.22 -4.69 -19.84
C SER A 447 10.28 -3.21 -20.22
N ALA A 448 11.47 -2.69 -20.55
CA ALA A 448 11.65 -1.31 -20.94
C ALA A 448 10.99 -1.00 -22.32
N ARG A 449 10.85 -2.01 -23.17
CA ARG A 449 10.11 -1.86 -24.45
C ARG A 449 8.64 -1.48 -24.26
N LEU A 450 8.07 -1.74 -23.08
CA LEU A 450 6.66 -1.51 -22.75
C LEU A 450 6.41 -0.21 -21.96
N HIS A 451 7.45 0.63 -21.75
CA HIS A 451 7.36 1.80 -20.88
C HIS A 451 6.22 2.75 -21.23
N ASP A 452 5.96 2.93 -22.50
CA ASP A 452 5.01 3.90 -23.08
C ASP A 452 3.67 3.28 -23.57
N ILE A 453 3.40 2.00 -23.26
CA ILE A 453 2.17 1.32 -23.69
C ILE A 453 0.87 2.04 -23.27
N GLY A 454 0.91 2.79 -22.16
CA GLY A 454 -0.22 3.57 -21.69
C GLY A 454 -0.65 4.70 -22.61
N LYS A 455 0.19 5.12 -23.55
CA LYS A 455 -0.15 6.11 -24.58
C LYS A 455 -1.34 5.66 -25.46
N LEU A 456 -1.64 4.36 -25.53
CA LEU A 456 -2.85 3.83 -26.19
C LEU A 456 -4.16 4.41 -25.63
N ARG A 457 -4.17 4.86 -24.39
CA ARG A 457 -5.36 5.46 -23.74
C ARG A 457 -5.35 7.00 -23.78
N VAL A 458 -4.30 7.61 -24.31
CA VAL A 458 -4.23 9.07 -24.47
C VAL A 458 -4.98 9.47 -25.75
N PRO A 459 -5.90 10.44 -25.69
CA PRO A 459 -6.63 10.89 -26.87
C PRO A 459 -5.70 11.42 -27.97
N ASP A 460 -5.92 11.04 -29.21
CA ASP A 460 -5.12 11.46 -30.38
C ASP A 460 -4.98 12.98 -30.50
N ALA A 461 -6.02 13.73 -30.15
CA ALA A 461 -6.00 15.18 -30.15
C ALA A 461 -4.95 15.79 -29.20
N ILE A 462 -4.51 15.05 -28.20
CA ILE A 462 -3.47 15.45 -27.27
C ILE A 462 -2.13 14.85 -27.69
N LEU A 463 -2.12 13.57 -28.03
CA LEU A 463 -0.91 12.84 -28.42
C LEU A 463 -0.26 13.41 -29.67
N LEU A 464 -1.10 13.76 -30.69
CA LEU A 464 -0.67 14.28 -32.01
C LEU A 464 -0.64 15.81 -32.07
N LYS A 465 -0.85 16.52 -30.99
CA LYS A 465 -0.96 17.98 -31.00
C LYS A 465 0.34 18.65 -31.49
N PRO A 466 0.29 19.40 -32.62
CA PRO A 466 1.46 20.14 -33.06
C PRO A 466 1.69 21.38 -32.17
N GLY A 467 2.51 21.24 -31.13
CA GLY A 467 2.85 22.35 -30.25
C GLY A 467 2.83 22.01 -28.75
N ARG A 468 2.94 23.03 -27.90
CA ARG A 468 2.97 22.82 -26.45
C ARG A 468 1.61 22.41 -25.91
N LEU A 469 1.59 21.41 -25.04
CA LEU A 469 0.40 21.01 -24.30
C LEU A 469 0.02 22.08 -23.27
N THR A 470 -1.26 22.36 -23.14
CA THR A 470 -1.82 23.14 -22.03
C THR A 470 -1.62 22.39 -20.72
N ALA A 471 -1.84 23.04 -19.57
CA ALA A 471 -1.73 22.39 -18.28
C ALA A 471 -2.70 21.19 -18.11
N GLY A 472 -3.94 21.32 -18.62
CA GLY A 472 -4.93 20.23 -18.61
C GLY A 472 -4.55 19.06 -19.49
N GLU A 473 -4.11 19.33 -20.73
CA GLU A 473 -3.63 18.30 -21.66
C GLU A 473 -2.39 17.59 -21.15
N ARG A 474 -1.48 18.34 -20.48
CA ARG A 474 -0.31 17.75 -19.83
C ARG A 474 -0.71 16.78 -18.71
N LEU A 475 -1.73 17.15 -17.93
CA LEU A 475 -2.24 16.25 -16.88
C LEU A 475 -2.78 14.94 -17.48
N ILE A 476 -3.51 15.01 -18.60
CA ILE A 476 -3.99 13.82 -19.29
C ILE A 476 -2.81 13.03 -19.87
N MET A 477 -1.83 13.70 -20.47
CA MET A 477 -0.63 13.03 -20.97
C MET A 477 0.13 12.27 -19.88
N THR A 478 0.27 12.86 -18.67
CA THR A 478 1.01 12.19 -17.57
C THR A 478 0.33 10.93 -17.07
N GLN A 479 -0.97 10.75 -17.33
CA GLN A 479 -1.71 9.54 -16.95
C GLN A 479 -1.26 8.28 -17.69
N HIS A 480 -0.50 8.38 -18.81
CA HIS A 480 -0.03 7.20 -19.52
C HIS A 480 0.81 6.27 -18.64
N CYS A 481 1.51 6.79 -17.63
CA CYS A 481 2.27 5.97 -16.68
C CYS A 481 1.36 5.04 -15.87
N GLU A 482 0.27 5.58 -15.30
CA GLU A 482 -0.71 4.82 -14.54
C GLU A 482 -1.52 3.87 -15.44
N GLN A 483 -1.91 4.36 -16.61
CA GLN A 483 -2.63 3.57 -17.62
C GLN A 483 -1.78 2.43 -18.16
N GLY A 484 -0.49 2.63 -18.33
CA GLY A 484 0.46 1.58 -18.70
C GLY A 484 0.59 0.50 -17.63
N TRP A 485 0.68 0.90 -16.39
CA TRP A 485 0.63 -0.01 -15.24
C TRP A 485 -0.62 -0.89 -15.27
N GLU A 486 -1.81 -0.27 -15.48
CA GLU A 486 -3.08 -0.98 -15.53
C GLU A 486 -3.14 -1.97 -16.72
N LEU A 487 -2.82 -1.50 -17.92
CA LEU A 487 -2.87 -2.31 -19.15
C LEU A 487 -2.00 -3.57 -19.05
N ILE A 488 -0.78 -3.44 -18.53
CA ILE A 488 0.12 -4.58 -18.33
C ILE A 488 -0.43 -5.51 -17.24
N GLY A 489 -1.07 -4.94 -16.19
CA GLY A 489 -1.61 -5.68 -15.05
C GLY A 489 -2.88 -6.47 -15.35
N GLU A 490 -3.70 -6.04 -16.30
CA GLU A 490 -4.96 -6.71 -16.70
C GLU A 490 -4.73 -8.17 -17.14
N GLY A 491 -3.55 -8.50 -17.67
CA GLY A 491 -3.18 -9.86 -18.06
C GLY A 491 -2.92 -10.82 -16.89
N GLY A 492 -2.82 -10.36 -15.66
CA GLY A 492 -2.62 -11.18 -14.45
C GLY A 492 -1.29 -11.96 -14.38
N LEU A 493 -0.36 -11.70 -15.30
CA LEU A 493 0.92 -12.39 -15.39
C LEU A 493 1.96 -11.75 -14.47
N LYS A 494 2.35 -12.48 -13.41
CA LYS A 494 3.32 -11.99 -12.42
C LYS A 494 4.70 -11.65 -13.02
N GLN A 495 5.05 -12.27 -14.14
CA GLN A 495 6.29 -12.06 -14.87
C GLN A 495 6.37 -10.66 -15.51
N LEU A 496 5.22 -9.99 -15.70
CA LEU A 496 5.14 -8.64 -16.25
C LEU A 496 5.31 -7.53 -15.21
N PHE A 497 5.55 -7.88 -13.95
CA PHE A 497 5.68 -6.89 -12.85
C PHE A 497 6.79 -5.86 -13.10
N LEU A 498 7.92 -6.30 -13.63
CA LEU A 498 9.02 -5.38 -13.93
C LEU A 498 8.63 -4.36 -15.01
N ALA A 499 7.86 -4.80 -16.01
CA ALA A 499 7.33 -3.92 -17.05
C ALA A 499 6.32 -2.92 -16.48
N GLN A 500 5.45 -3.36 -15.56
CA GLN A 500 4.55 -2.47 -14.83
C GLN A 500 5.32 -1.41 -14.04
N GLU A 501 6.35 -1.82 -13.29
CA GLU A 501 7.19 -0.91 -12.51
C GLU A 501 7.86 0.14 -13.39
N ILE A 502 8.38 -0.25 -14.54
CA ILE A 502 8.99 0.66 -15.51
C ILE A 502 7.93 1.60 -16.08
N ALA A 503 6.81 1.09 -16.58
CA ALA A 503 5.74 1.91 -17.15
C ALA A 503 5.24 2.97 -16.17
N LEU A 504 5.08 2.61 -14.88
CA LEU A 504 4.62 3.55 -13.87
C LEU A 504 5.64 4.62 -13.51
N ASN A 505 6.96 4.30 -13.53
CA ASN A 505 7.95 5.13 -12.83
C ASN A 505 9.04 5.71 -13.75
N HIS A 506 9.03 5.48 -15.06
CA HIS A 506 10.09 5.96 -15.96
C HIS A 506 10.15 7.49 -16.10
N HIS A 507 9.10 8.21 -15.73
CA HIS A 507 9.07 9.66 -15.66
C HIS A 507 9.26 10.23 -14.23
N GLU A 508 9.54 9.38 -13.25
CA GLU A 508 9.99 9.84 -11.94
C GLU A 508 11.39 10.44 -12.05
N ARG A 509 11.66 11.44 -11.25
CA ARG A 509 12.94 12.15 -11.24
C ARG A 509 13.64 11.93 -9.92
N TRP A 510 14.97 11.85 -9.97
CA TRP A 510 15.78 11.62 -8.77
C TRP A 510 15.52 12.63 -7.65
N ASP A 511 15.26 13.89 -8.02
CA ASP A 511 14.95 14.99 -7.09
C ASP A 511 13.51 14.97 -6.54
N GLY A 512 12.66 14.05 -6.98
CA GLY A 512 11.26 13.94 -6.55
C GLY A 512 10.31 14.92 -7.25
N THR A 513 10.77 15.62 -8.29
CA THR A 513 9.92 16.55 -9.08
C THR A 513 9.22 15.87 -10.26
N GLY A 514 9.40 14.55 -10.42
CA GLY A 514 8.79 13.73 -11.46
C GLY A 514 7.31 13.41 -11.24
N TYR A 515 6.79 12.51 -12.03
CA TYR A 515 5.39 12.03 -11.96
C TYR A 515 5.33 10.51 -12.25
N PRO A 516 4.24 9.82 -11.85
CA PRO A 516 3.01 10.31 -11.21
C PRO A 516 3.12 10.44 -9.68
N ASN A 517 4.03 9.70 -9.02
CA ASN A 517 4.07 9.53 -7.57
C ASN A 517 5.05 10.46 -6.85
N ARG A 518 5.88 11.22 -7.59
CA ARG A 518 6.95 12.09 -7.08
C ARG A 518 7.91 11.35 -6.15
N ARG A 519 8.29 10.13 -6.54
CA ARG A 519 9.27 9.33 -5.83
C ARG A 519 10.64 9.99 -5.94
N GLN A 520 11.44 9.89 -4.87
CA GLN A 520 12.76 10.52 -4.79
C GLN A 520 13.85 9.46 -4.58
N GLY A 521 14.98 9.64 -5.22
CA GLY A 521 16.19 8.84 -5.02
C GLY A 521 15.95 7.35 -5.24
N THR A 522 16.40 6.53 -4.30
CA THR A 522 16.28 5.07 -4.36
C THR A 522 14.85 4.53 -4.15
N MET A 523 13.89 5.39 -3.84
CA MET A 523 12.47 5.01 -3.84
C MET A 523 11.92 4.78 -5.25
N ILE A 524 12.62 5.28 -6.28
CA ILE A 524 12.33 4.96 -7.68
C ILE A 524 12.93 3.57 -7.95
N PRO A 525 12.15 2.59 -8.48
CA PRO A 525 12.67 1.28 -8.82
C PRO A 525 13.89 1.36 -9.72
N LEU A 526 14.89 0.51 -9.46
CA LEU A 526 16.15 0.55 -10.21
C LEU A 526 15.94 0.40 -11.71
N ALA A 527 15.08 -0.52 -12.13
CA ALA A 527 14.77 -0.74 -13.54
C ALA A 527 14.13 0.50 -14.21
N ALA A 528 13.29 1.24 -13.49
CA ALA A 528 12.70 2.48 -13.99
C ALA A 528 13.75 3.60 -14.13
N ARG A 529 14.72 3.70 -13.18
CA ARG A 529 15.85 4.64 -13.29
C ARG A 529 16.74 4.34 -14.49
N VAL A 530 16.95 3.05 -14.78
CA VAL A 530 17.71 2.59 -15.95
C VAL A 530 16.96 2.94 -17.24
N ALA A 531 15.66 2.62 -17.30
CA ALA A 531 14.82 2.91 -18.46
C ALA A 531 14.71 4.41 -18.76
N ALA A 532 14.57 5.25 -17.72
CA ALA A 532 14.49 6.71 -17.86
C ALA A 532 15.72 7.33 -18.53
N LEU A 533 16.93 6.83 -18.23
CA LEU A 533 18.16 7.27 -18.91
C LEU A 533 18.17 6.88 -20.38
N ALA A 534 17.76 5.64 -20.68
CA ALA A 534 17.72 5.13 -22.04
C ALA A 534 16.68 5.86 -22.91
N ASP A 535 15.49 6.08 -22.35
CA ASP A 535 14.39 6.80 -23.03
C ASP A 535 14.79 8.24 -23.36
N VAL A 536 15.28 8.99 -22.37
CA VAL A 536 15.67 10.40 -22.60
C VAL A 536 16.85 10.50 -23.57
N PHE A 537 17.81 9.58 -23.54
CA PHE A 537 18.91 9.57 -24.49
C PHE A 537 18.39 9.33 -25.92
N ASP A 538 17.54 8.33 -26.12
CA ASP A 538 16.94 8.04 -27.41
C ASP A 538 16.09 9.21 -27.92
N ALA A 539 15.29 9.81 -27.04
CA ALA A 539 14.50 10.99 -27.35
C ALA A 539 15.33 12.24 -27.72
N LEU A 540 16.56 12.36 -27.22
CA LEU A 540 17.47 13.44 -27.58
C LEU A 540 18.18 13.18 -28.92
N THR A 541 18.60 11.96 -29.18
CA THR A 541 19.42 11.60 -30.34
C THR A 541 18.62 11.32 -31.60
N HIS A 542 17.30 11.14 -31.49
CA HIS A 542 16.43 10.89 -32.63
C HIS A 542 15.54 12.10 -32.97
N ARG A 543 15.20 12.22 -34.26
CA ARG A 543 14.30 13.27 -34.75
C ARG A 543 12.87 12.94 -34.33
N ARG A 544 12.20 13.93 -33.72
CA ARG A 544 10.75 13.90 -33.45
C ARG A 544 10.05 14.99 -34.26
N CYS A 545 8.75 14.91 -34.42
CA CYS A 545 7.94 15.87 -35.22
C CYS A 545 8.21 17.35 -34.91
N TYR A 546 8.72 17.63 -33.69
CA TYR A 546 8.94 18.99 -33.17
C TYR A 546 10.40 19.31 -32.81
N LYS A 547 11.37 18.37 -33.06
CA LYS A 547 12.74 18.55 -32.58
C LYS A 547 13.75 17.89 -33.53
N HIS A 548 14.81 18.63 -33.86
CA HIS A 548 15.98 18.06 -34.53
C HIS A 548 16.73 17.11 -33.60
N ALA A 549 17.30 16.05 -34.16
CA ALA A 549 18.19 15.15 -33.43
C ALA A 549 19.43 15.92 -32.94
N TRP A 550 19.85 15.64 -31.73
CA TRP A 550 21.10 16.14 -31.16
C TRP A 550 22.24 15.19 -31.53
N SER A 551 23.48 15.70 -31.46
CA SER A 551 24.64 14.81 -31.48
C SER A 551 24.69 13.96 -30.21
N VAL A 552 25.32 12.78 -30.28
CA VAL A 552 25.51 11.92 -29.11
C VAL A 552 26.25 12.69 -28.00
N GLU A 553 27.25 13.51 -28.36
CA GLU A 553 28.02 14.33 -27.42
C GLU A 553 27.14 15.37 -26.71
N ASP A 554 26.24 16.03 -27.43
CA ASP A 554 25.34 17.02 -26.84
C ASP A 554 24.32 16.37 -25.91
N ALA A 555 23.79 15.20 -26.31
CA ALA A 555 22.87 14.40 -25.50
C ALA A 555 23.54 13.93 -24.18
N LEU A 556 24.77 13.42 -24.26
CA LEU A 556 25.53 13.02 -23.06
C LEU A 556 25.86 14.20 -22.16
N ARG A 557 26.17 15.36 -22.73
CA ARG A 557 26.42 16.59 -21.96
C ARG A 557 25.18 17.01 -21.18
N GLU A 558 24.00 16.96 -21.79
CA GLU A 558 22.74 17.28 -21.12
C GLU A 558 22.37 16.25 -20.05
N ILE A 559 22.54 14.95 -20.32
CA ILE A 559 22.34 13.91 -19.32
C ILE A 559 23.26 14.13 -18.11
N GLY A 560 24.52 14.46 -18.35
CA GLY A 560 25.47 14.80 -17.29
C GLY A 560 25.04 16.03 -16.48
N ARG A 561 24.47 17.05 -17.11
CA ARG A 561 23.92 18.24 -16.46
C ARG A 561 22.74 17.91 -15.55
N LEU A 562 21.96 16.90 -15.91
CA LEU A 562 20.76 16.45 -15.19
C LEU A 562 21.07 15.40 -14.09
N ARG A 563 22.34 15.05 -13.89
CA ARG A 563 22.83 14.16 -12.85
C ARG A 563 22.38 14.63 -11.47
N GLY A 564 21.80 13.77 -10.67
CA GLY A 564 21.34 14.07 -9.31
C GLY A 564 20.05 14.91 -9.23
N SER A 565 19.55 15.40 -10.37
CA SER A 565 18.25 16.07 -10.44
C SER A 565 17.22 15.21 -11.18
N HIS A 566 17.43 14.96 -12.43
CA HIS A 566 16.57 14.05 -13.21
C HIS A 566 16.97 12.59 -12.98
N PHE A 567 18.26 12.30 -13.07
CA PHE A 567 18.80 10.94 -13.11
C PHE A 567 19.57 10.58 -11.84
N ASP A 568 19.58 9.27 -11.57
CA ASP A 568 20.42 8.67 -10.55
C ASP A 568 21.89 8.98 -10.80
N PRO A 569 22.62 9.57 -9.82
CA PRO A 569 24.01 9.95 -10.01
C PRO A 569 24.93 8.79 -10.42
N GLU A 570 24.77 7.60 -9.82
CA GLU A 570 25.60 6.43 -10.09
C GLU A 570 25.31 5.87 -11.49
N LEU A 571 24.03 5.73 -11.84
CA LEU A 571 23.64 5.28 -13.18
C LEU A 571 24.05 6.26 -14.26
N THR A 572 23.99 7.57 -13.97
CA THR A 572 24.44 8.61 -14.91
C THR A 572 25.93 8.47 -15.19
N ASP A 573 26.76 8.30 -14.16
CA ASP A 573 28.21 8.12 -14.32
C ASP A 573 28.52 6.89 -15.18
N LEU A 574 27.86 5.76 -14.91
CA LEU A 574 28.00 4.54 -15.71
C LEU A 574 27.54 4.73 -17.16
N PHE A 575 26.47 5.48 -17.37
CA PHE A 575 25.91 5.75 -18.70
C PHE A 575 26.84 6.61 -19.56
N LEU A 576 27.43 7.65 -18.96
CA LEU A 576 28.38 8.54 -19.63
C LEU A 576 29.66 7.80 -20.06
N GLU A 577 30.06 6.75 -19.35
CA GLU A 577 31.16 5.88 -19.77
C GLU A 577 30.74 4.84 -20.80
N LEU A 578 29.51 4.30 -20.68
CA LEU A 578 29.01 3.20 -21.50
C LEU A 578 28.79 3.61 -22.96
N VAL A 579 28.06 4.72 -23.19
CA VAL A 579 27.61 5.11 -24.54
C VAL A 579 28.78 5.35 -25.49
N PRO A 580 29.87 6.08 -25.11
CA PRO A 580 31.05 6.22 -25.97
C PRO A 580 31.75 4.87 -26.28
N GLN A 581 31.74 3.94 -25.32
CA GLN A 581 32.31 2.60 -25.53
C GLN A 581 31.46 1.77 -26.49
N LEU A 582 30.13 1.88 -26.41
CA LEU A 582 29.23 1.24 -27.37
C LEU A 582 29.43 1.82 -28.77
N GLN A 583 29.50 3.15 -28.89
CA GLN A 583 29.74 3.82 -30.16
C GLN A 583 31.08 3.46 -30.80
N ALA A 584 32.13 3.30 -29.99
CA ALA A 584 33.42 2.84 -30.47
C ALA A 584 33.39 1.38 -30.99
N ARG A 585 32.58 0.52 -30.35
CA ARG A 585 32.41 -0.89 -30.76
C ARG A 585 31.43 -1.03 -31.94
N HIS A 586 30.43 -0.17 -31.99
CA HIS A 586 29.37 -0.20 -32.98
C HIS A 586 29.25 1.19 -33.64
N PRO A 587 29.94 1.45 -34.76
CA PRO A 587 29.96 2.75 -35.44
C PRO A 587 28.55 3.23 -35.85
N ASP A 588 27.65 2.31 -36.17
CA ASP A 588 26.21 2.57 -36.33
C ASP A 588 25.51 2.09 -35.06
N LEU A 589 25.42 2.97 -34.06
CA LEU A 589 24.81 2.67 -32.76
C LEU A 589 23.32 2.37 -32.91
N ASP A 590 22.61 3.08 -33.79
CA ASP A 590 21.19 2.89 -34.05
C ASP A 590 20.92 1.52 -34.68
N ALA A 591 21.79 1.10 -35.59
CA ALA A 591 21.72 -0.23 -36.16
C ALA A 591 21.92 -1.33 -35.13
N TYR A 592 22.80 -1.12 -34.17
CA TYR A 592 23.05 -2.05 -33.08
C TYR A 592 21.86 -2.12 -32.13
N LEU A 593 21.40 -0.99 -31.60
CA LEU A 593 20.31 -0.93 -30.62
C LEU A 593 18.96 -1.35 -31.22
N GLY A 594 18.71 -1.05 -32.52
CA GLY A 594 17.50 -1.44 -33.25
C GLY A 594 17.53 -2.85 -33.85
N ALA A 595 18.57 -3.67 -33.58
CA ALA A 595 18.73 -4.98 -34.22
C ALA A 595 17.55 -5.94 -33.98
N GLU A 596 16.96 -5.93 -32.80
CA GLU A 596 15.81 -6.79 -32.44
C GLU A 596 14.52 -6.29 -33.13
N ALA A 597 14.36 -4.99 -33.32
CA ALA A 597 13.22 -4.43 -34.05
C ALA A 597 13.10 -4.99 -35.48
N ARG A 598 14.24 -5.20 -36.13
CA ARG A 598 14.31 -5.71 -37.52
C ARG A 598 13.94 -7.18 -37.66
N LYS A 599 13.93 -7.93 -36.54
CA LYS A 599 13.45 -9.32 -36.50
C LYS A 599 11.93 -9.42 -36.32
N ASN A 600 11.28 -8.31 -35.95
CA ASN A 600 9.83 -8.24 -35.84
C ASN A 600 9.23 -7.84 -37.20
N ASP A 601 8.52 -8.76 -37.86
CA ASP A 601 7.96 -8.54 -39.21
C ASP A 601 7.08 -7.28 -39.27
N PHE A 602 6.32 -6.99 -38.22
CA PHE A 602 5.46 -5.82 -38.14
C PHE A 602 6.25 -4.50 -38.16
N VAL A 603 7.36 -4.42 -37.44
CA VAL A 603 8.24 -3.24 -37.39
C VAL A 603 9.05 -3.15 -38.67
N ALA A 604 9.57 -4.27 -39.16
CA ALA A 604 10.37 -4.34 -40.39
C ALA A 604 9.56 -3.87 -41.63
N ASP A 605 8.30 -4.30 -41.77
CA ASP A 605 7.42 -3.91 -42.85
C ASP A 605 7.09 -2.41 -42.81
N ARG A 606 6.83 -1.86 -41.62
CA ARG A 606 6.56 -0.42 -41.47
C ARG A 606 7.79 0.44 -41.72
N ALA A 607 8.93 0.06 -41.20
CA ALA A 607 10.19 0.75 -41.47
C ALA A 607 10.55 0.73 -42.97
N ARG A 608 10.12 -0.31 -43.67
CA ARG A 608 10.22 -0.39 -45.14
C ARG A 608 9.28 0.62 -45.81
N ILE A 609 7.99 0.62 -45.40
CA ILE A 609 6.97 1.51 -45.94
C ILE A 609 7.34 2.99 -45.69
N ALA A 610 7.75 3.32 -44.46
CA ALA A 610 8.18 4.67 -44.10
C ALA A 610 9.38 5.15 -44.97
N ARG A 611 10.37 4.27 -45.22
CA ARG A 611 11.51 4.56 -46.10
C ARG A 611 11.11 4.73 -47.54
N GLU A 612 10.16 3.95 -48.04
CA GLU A 612 9.64 4.06 -49.40
C GLU A 612 8.85 5.34 -49.61
N LEU A 613 8.00 5.73 -48.65
CA LEU A 613 7.27 7.00 -48.65
C LEU A 613 8.23 8.19 -48.62
N LYS A 614 9.26 8.15 -47.77
CA LYS A 614 10.27 9.22 -47.70
C LYS A 614 11.05 9.36 -49.03
N ARG A 615 11.48 8.25 -49.63
CA ARG A 615 12.12 8.27 -50.95
C ARG A 615 11.19 8.80 -52.06
N GLY A 616 9.88 8.53 -51.94
CA GLY A 616 8.87 9.08 -52.83
C GLY A 616 8.72 10.59 -52.69
N MET A 617 8.73 11.11 -51.45
CA MET A 617 8.65 12.56 -51.17
C MET A 617 9.93 13.31 -51.58
N ASP A 618 11.11 12.78 -51.26
CA ASP A 618 12.40 13.37 -51.68
C ASP A 618 12.53 13.44 -53.23
N ASN A 619 11.98 12.46 -53.94
CA ASN A 619 11.92 12.48 -55.40
C ASN A 619 10.87 13.45 -55.99
N PHE A 620 9.88 13.84 -55.17
CA PHE A 620 8.86 14.82 -55.58
C PHE A 620 9.36 16.27 -55.43
N ASP A 621 10.14 16.54 -54.37
CA ASP A 621 10.78 17.85 -54.11
C ASP A 621 11.93 18.16 -55.09
N LEU A 622 12.61 17.15 -55.63
CA LEU A 622 13.65 17.31 -56.64
C LEU A 622 13.10 17.60 -58.05
N ARG A 623 11.76 17.56 -58.25
CA ARG A 623 11.09 17.86 -59.50
C ARG A 623 10.32 19.18 -59.48
N ARG A 624 10.45 19.99 -58.44
CA ARG A 624 10.04 21.38 -58.34
C ARG A 624 11.26 22.28 -58.27
#